data_4da312557e7fad5cd3a45c4b33b7798a
#
_entry.id   4da312557e7fad5cd3a45c4b33b7798a
#
_cell.length_a   1.000
_cell.length_b   1.000
_cell.length_c   1.000
_cell.angle_alpha   90.00
_cell.angle_beta   90.00
_cell.angle_gamma   90.00
#
_symmetry.space_group_name_H-M   'P 1'
#
loop_
_entity.id
_entity.type
_entity.pdbx_description
1 polymer ?
#
loop_
_entity_poly.entity_id
_entity_poly.type
_entity_poly.pdbx_seq_one_letter_code
_entity_poly.pdbx_strand_id
1 'polypeptide(L)'
;MNIAFITQTYKPDFNECKMLCRSMDIFANTYDHFIFVNDEDINHFNELNYGRHHVLKKSTILPSYFIRLPFKLLGHHFYVSPFSIPMREWIMQQICKLGVFDVIGDAYDAVFNIDSESVFLKPLDINLLINGGKFRLFRNENTELEVAHADYCRSIDSIFGGTLPMGQVNKYNYMDMPVCFVRTNIKQMLVDISKHSIFKNWILALANRYRFSENYLYGNYCVNKLCCRNHFLTNKKIMPVLQADSYCTAEDLYVDFQKAIDEGAVGVVLQKSNRKENLDYIGSGEVWAAIKLLNDNK
;
A
#
# COMPACT_ATOMS: atom_id res chain seq x y z
N MET A 1 17.74 -4.99 11.44
CA MET A 1 16.35 -4.56 11.18
C MET A 1 15.78 -5.48 10.12
N ASN A 2 14.75 -6.24 10.50
CA ASN A 2 14.09 -7.15 9.59
C ASN A 2 12.89 -6.46 8.94
N ILE A 3 12.79 -6.55 7.63
CA ILE A 3 11.67 -5.97 6.87
C ILE A 3 11.02 -7.01 5.98
N ALA A 4 9.75 -6.80 5.67
CA ALA A 4 9.02 -7.54 4.66
C ALA A 4 8.24 -6.59 3.76
N PHE A 5 7.84 -7.06 2.59
CA PHE A 5 6.88 -6.38 1.73
C PHE A 5 5.49 -6.95 1.96
N ILE A 6 4.46 -6.11 1.79
CA ILE A 6 3.06 -6.53 1.83
C ILE A 6 2.32 -5.97 0.63
N THR A 7 1.45 -6.77 0.04
CA THR A 7 0.57 -6.38 -1.06
C THR A 7 -0.86 -6.80 -0.74
N GLN A 8 -1.80 -5.85 -0.92
CA GLN A 8 -3.22 -6.14 -0.89
C GLN A 8 -3.72 -6.22 -2.34
N THR A 9 -4.30 -7.35 -2.73
CA THR A 9 -4.73 -7.56 -4.11
C THR A 9 -6.02 -8.38 -4.20
N TYR A 10 -6.51 -8.63 -5.41
CA TYR A 10 -7.71 -9.39 -5.71
C TYR A 10 -7.65 -9.94 -7.13
N LYS A 11 -8.55 -10.86 -7.50
CA LYS A 11 -8.49 -11.62 -8.75
C LYS A 11 -8.23 -10.82 -10.03
N PRO A 12 -8.89 -9.66 -10.28
CA PRO A 12 -8.61 -8.85 -11.47
C PRO A 12 -7.18 -8.35 -11.63
N ASP A 13 -6.45 -8.17 -10.51
CA ASP A 13 -5.06 -7.65 -10.50
C ASP A 13 -4.03 -8.80 -10.39
N PHE A 14 -4.42 -10.03 -10.74
CA PHE A 14 -3.56 -11.20 -10.61
C PHE A 14 -2.29 -11.12 -11.47
N ASN A 15 -2.43 -10.71 -12.73
CA ASN A 15 -1.30 -10.62 -13.66
C ASN A 15 -0.29 -9.54 -13.22
N GLU A 16 -0.78 -8.42 -12.70
CA GLU A 16 0.03 -7.35 -12.12
C GLU A 16 0.78 -7.86 -10.89
N CYS A 17 0.10 -8.54 -9.99
CA CYS A 17 0.72 -9.14 -8.81
C CYS A 17 1.78 -10.18 -9.18
N LYS A 18 1.53 -11.00 -10.20
CA LYS A 18 2.49 -11.96 -10.75
C LYS A 18 3.73 -11.26 -11.32
N MET A 19 3.52 -10.12 -12.00
CA MET A 19 4.60 -9.29 -12.51
C MET A 19 5.43 -8.70 -11.36
N LEU A 20 4.78 -8.17 -10.32
CA LEU A 20 5.47 -7.70 -9.10
C LEU A 20 6.32 -8.82 -8.48
N CYS A 21 5.76 -10.02 -8.25
CA CYS A 21 6.49 -11.16 -7.69
C CYS A 21 7.74 -11.48 -8.52
N ARG A 22 7.59 -11.60 -9.84
CA ARG A 22 8.72 -11.85 -10.74
C ARG A 22 9.81 -10.78 -10.67
N SER A 23 9.42 -9.50 -10.60
CA SER A 23 10.39 -8.41 -10.47
C SER A 23 11.09 -8.43 -9.11
N MET A 24 10.39 -8.82 -8.04
CA MET A 24 10.98 -9.00 -6.72
C MET A 24 11.97 -10.17 -6.69
N ASP A 25 11.67 -11.28 -7.35
CA ASP A 25 12.60 -12.42 -7.48
C ASP A 25 13.93 -12.01 -8.11
N ILE A 26 13.92 -11.04 -9.00
CA ILE A 26 15.13 -10.56 -9.69
C ILE A 26 15.84 -9.48 -8.88
N PHE A 27 15.10 -8.51 -8.35
CA PHE A 27 15.66 -7.24 -7.86
C PHE A 27 15.54 -7.02 -6.35
N ALA A 28 14.71 -7.82 -5.65
CA ALA A 28 14.44 -7.71 -4.22
C ALA A 28 14.33 -9.09 -3.52
N ASN A 29 15.03 -10.10 -4.01
CA ASN A 29 14.91 -11.52 -3.66
C ASN A 29 15.33 -11.90 -2.23
N THR A 30 15.82 -10.96 -1.45
CA THR A 30 16.22 -11.19 -0.05
C THR A 30 15.08 -10.96 0.94
N TYR A 31 13.94 -10.39 0.50
CA TYR A 31 12.85 -9.97 1.37
C TYR A 31 11.63 -10.87 1.22
N ASP A 32 10.98 -11.19 2.35
CA ASP A 32 9.70 -11.87 2.33
C ASP A 32 8.60 -10.93 1.85
N HIS A 33 7.64 -11.47 1.09
CA HIS A 33 6.53 -10.76 0.51
C HIS A 33 5.22 -11.45 0.86
N PHE A 34 4.37 -10.78 1.62
CA PHE A 34 3.06 -11.27 2.03
C PHE A 34 1.96 -10.68 1.15
N ILE A 35 1.25 -11.54 0.45
CA ILE A 35 0.20 -11.18 -0.52
C ILE A 35 -1.15 -11.51 0.10
N PHE A 36 -1.90 -10.48 0.47
CA PHE A 36 -3.23 -10.64 1.07
C PHE A 36 -4.31 -10.56 0.00
N VAL A 37 -5.08 -11.64 -0.15
CA VAL A 37 -6.14 -11.77 -1.14
C VAL A 37 -7.48 -12.02 -0.49
N ASN A 38 -8.58 -11.79 -1.22
CA ASN A 38 -9.90 -12.19 -0.75
C ASN A 38 -9.97 -13.72 -0.61
N ASP A 39 -10.77 -14.22 0.31
CA ASP A 39 -10.81 -15.63 0.63
C ASP A 39 -11.20 -16.52 -0.56
N GLU A 40 -12.11 -16.02 -1.41
CA GLU A 40 -12.49 -16.69 -2.64
C GLU A 40 -11.40 -16.73 -3.72
N ASP A 41 -10.41 -15.83 -3.65
CA ASP A 41 -9.34 -15.72 -4.62
C ASP A 41 -8.12 -16.60 -4.26
N ILE A 42 -8.05 -17.16 -3.04
CA ILE A 42 -6.87 -17.87 -2.52
C ILE A 42 -6.37 -18.98 -3.47
N ASN A 43 -7.27 -19.78 -4.02
CA ASN A 43 -6.89 -20.86 -4.93
C ASN A 43 -6.29 -20.35 -6.24
N HIS A 44 -6.78 -19.18 -6.72
CA HIS A 44 -6.28 -18.55 -7.93
C HIS A 44 -4.86 -18.00 -7.74
N PHE A 45 -4.59 -17.44 -6.55
CA PHE A 45 -3.27 -16.89 -6.19
C PHE A 45 -2.28 -17.94 -5.68
N ASN A 46 -2.68 -19.21 -5.49
CA ASN A 46 -1.81 -20.24 -4.92
C ASN A 46 -0.54 -20.50 -5.76
N GLU A 47 -0.54 -20.23 -7.06
CA GLU A 47 0.65 -20.31 -7.90
C GLU A 47 1.72 -19.26 -7.55
N LEU A 48 1.34 -18.18 -6.85
CA LEU A 48 2.26 -17.16 -6.34
C LEU A 48 2.77 -17.47 -4.93
N ASN A 49 2.34 -18.59 -4.32
CA ASN A 49 2.79 -19.00 -2.99
C ASN A 49 4.04 -19.86 -3.11
N TYR A 50 5.17 -19.26 -3.44
CA TYR A 50 6.46 -19.91 -3.62
C TYR A 50 7.62 -19.04 -3.16
N GLY A 51 8.77 -19.66 -2.86
CA GLY A 51 9.99 -18.95 -2.46
C GLY A 51 9.76 -18.07 -1.23
N ARG A 52 9.88 -16.76 -1.42
CA ARG A 52 9.63 -15.74 -0.38
C ARG A 52 8.26 -15.09 -0.49
N HIS A 53 7.42 -15.54 -1.40
CA HIS A 53 6.06 -15.04 -1.57
C HIS A 53 5.07 -15.91 -0.78
N HIS A 54 4.31 -15.30 0.12
CA HIS A 54 3.36 -15.94 1.02
C HIS A 54 1.96 -15.42 0.76
N VAL A 55 1.09 -16.25 0.20
CA VAL A 55 -0.30 -15.86 -0.08
C VAL A 55 -1.18 -16.13 1.13
N LEU A 56 -1.85 -15.09 1.62
CA LEU A 56 -2.66 -15.11 2.83
C LEU A 56 -4.07 -14.58 2.56
N LYS A 57 -5.04 -15.04 3.36
CA LYS A 57 -6.42 -14.55 3.30
C LYS A 57 -6.55 -13.23 4.06
N LYS A 58 -7.30 -12.28 3.51
CA LYS A 58 -7.65 -11.02 4.22
C LYS A 58 -8.48 -11.29 5.48
N SER A 59 -9.28 -12.36 5.51
CA SER A 59 -10.06 -12.75 6.70
C SER A 59 -9.20 -13.12 7.91
N THR A 60 -7.89 -13.40 7.74
CA THR A 60 -6.98 -13.62 8.87
C THR A 60 -6.76 -12.37 9.72
N ILE A 61 -6.98 -11.18 9.16
CA ILE A 61 -6.85 -9.90 9.86
C ILE A 61 -8.19 -9.43 10.42
N LEU A 62 -9.29 -9.69 9.70
CA LEU A 62 -10.60 -9.22 10.08
C LEU A 62 -11.27 -10.15 11.10
N PRO A 63 -11.92 -9.60 12.15
CA PRO A 63 -12.78 -10.39 13.00
C PRO A 63 -13.92 -11.06 12.22
N SER A 64 -14.31 -12.28 12.63
CA SER A 64 -15.31 -13.12 11.94
C SER A 64 -16.72 -12.53 11.84
N TYR A 65 -17.02 -11.48 12.61
CA TYR A 65 -18.30 -10.77 12.53
C TYR A 65 -18.38 -9.76 11.36
N PHE A 66 -17.30 -9.57 10.58
CA PHE A 66 -17.37 -8.88 9.32
C PHE A 66 -17.64 -9.86 8.19
N ILE A 67 -18.82 -9.74 7.59
CA ILE A 67 -19.28 -10.63 6.51
C ILE A 67 -19.25 -9.85 5.21
N ARG A 68 -18.53 -10.37 4.21
CA ARG A 68 -18.53 -9.81 2.85
C ARG A 68 -19.84 -10.19 2.15
N LEU A 69 -20.52 -9.20 1.58
CA LEU A 69 -21.71 -9.47 0.78
C LEU A 69 -21.31 -10.17 -0.53
N PRO A 70 -22.06 -11.24 -0.93
CA PRO A 70 -21.72 -12.00 -2.14
C PRO A 70 -22.04 -11.26 -3.45
N PHE A 71 -22.69 -10.11 -3.36
CA PHE A 71 -23.09 -9.28 -4.50
C PHE A 71 -22.56 -7.85 -4.34
N LYS A 72 -22.48 -7.13 -5.48
CA LYS A 72 -22.14 -5.70 -5.50
C LYS A 72 -23.37 -4.85 -5.25
N LEU A 73 -23.25 -3.84 -4.41
CA LEU A 73 -24.25 -2.79 -4.21
C LEU A 73 -23.67 -1.48 -4.77
N LEU A 74 -24.40 -0.81 -5.65
CA LEU A 74 -23.92 0.42 -6.33
C LEU A 74 -22.52 0.24 -6.98
N GLY A 75 -22.26 -0.93 -7.56
CA GLY A 75 -20.99 -1.25 -8.22
C GLY A 75 -19.83 -1.62 -7.27
N HIS A 76 -20.06 -1.63 -5.96
CA HIS A 76 -19.03 -1.91 -4.94
C HIS A 76 -19.35 -3.15 -4.11
N HIS A 77 -18.32 -3.87 -3.68
CA HIS A 77 -18.46 -4.87 -2.62
C HIS A 77 -18.47 -4.20 -1.25
N PHE A 78 -19.29 -4.76 -0.35
CA PHE A 78 -19.42 -4.28 1.03
C PHE A 78 -19.19 -5.40 2.01
N TYR A 79 -18.66 -5.02 3.18
CA TYR A 79 -18.62 -5.80 4.39
C TYR A 79 -19.66 -5.26 5.36
N VAL A 80 -20.42 -6.14 5.98
CA VAL A 80 -21.43 -5.82 6.99
C VAL A 80 -21.06 -6.42 8.34
N SER A 81 -21.39 -5.71 9.39
CA SER A 81 -21.17 -6.11 10.77
C SER A 81 -22.29 -5.53 11.65
N PRO A 82 -22.73 -6.21 12.73
CA PRO A 82 -23.69 -5.64 13.67
C PRO A 82 -23.14 -4.44 14.46
N PHE A 83 -21.82 -4.18 14.39
CA PHE A 83 -21.14 -3.15 15.19
C PHE A 83 -20.63 -1.96 14.35
N SER A 84 -20.83 -1.98 13.03
CA SER A 84 -20.38 -0.91 12.15
C SER A 84 -21.39 -0.61 11.05
N ILE A 85 -21.26 0.58 10.46
CA ILE A 85 -21.94 0.88 9.19
C ILE A 85 -21.44 -0.08 8.09
N PRO A 86 -22.20 -0.32 7.00
CA PRO A 86 -21.73 -1.07 5.86
C PRO A 86 -20.42 -0.48 5.31
N MET A 87 -19.37 -1.28 5.30
CA MET A 87 -18.02 -0.87 4.99
C MET A 87 -17.68 -1.25 3.54
N ARG A 88 -17.23 -0.29 2.73
CA ARG A 88 -16.73 -0.57 1.38
C ARG A 88 -15.45 -1.41 1.44
N GLU A 89 -15.24 -2.26 0.46
CA GLU A 89 -14.04 -3.10 0.35
C GLU A 89 -12.74 -2.27 0.37
N TRP A 90 -12.76 -1.04 -0.16
CA TRP A 90 -11.61 -0.13 -0.08
C TRP A 90 -11.23 0.24 1.37
N ILE A 91 -12.21 0.50 2.26
CA ILE A 91 -11.95 0.75 3.69
C ILE A 91 -11.39 -0.50 4.36
N MET A 92 -11.93 -1.67 4.01
CA MET A 92 -11.42 -2.94 4.53
C MET A 92 -9.95 -3.16 4.17
N GLN A 93 -9.53 -2.84 2.94
CA GLN A 93 -8.13 -2.93 2.53
C GLN A 93 -7.22 -2.04 3.40
N GLN A 94 -7.65 -0.82 3.72
CA GLN A 94 -6.89 0.08 4.60
C GLN A 94 -6.74 -0.53 6.01
N ILE A 95 -7.82 -1.12 6.55
CA ILE A 95 -7.80 -1.82 7.86
C ILE A 95 -6.83 -3.00 7.80
N CYS A 96 -6.88 -3.81 6.74
CA CYS A 96 -5.98 -4.95 6.58
C CYS A 96 -4.51 -4.53 6.51
N LYS A 97 -4.18 -3.44 5.82
CA LYS A 97 -2.81 -2.92 5.77
C LYS A 97 -2.30 -2.54 7.17
N LEU A 98 -3.15 -1.96 8.02
CA LEU A 98 -2.79 -1.58 9.38
C LEU A 98 -2.70 -2.78 10.36
N GLY A 99 -3.50 -3.83 10.15
CA GLY A 99 -3.55 -5.03 11.00
C GLY A 99 -2.54 -6.11 10.63
N VAL A 100 -1.67 -5.90 9.66
CA VAL A 100 -0.77 -6.92 9.10
C VAL A 100 0.10 -7.59 10.17
N PHE A 101 0.59 -6.85 11.16
CA PHE A 101 1.46 -7.41 12.22
C PHE A 101 0.75 -8.40 13.15
N ASP A 102 -0.58 -8.40 13.19
CA ASP A 102 -1.33 -9.39 13.95
C ASP A 102 -1.27 -10.79 13.29
N VAL A 103 -0.92 -10.84 11.99
CA VAL A 103 -0.83 -12.07 11.19
C VAL A 103 0.62 -12.51 10.98
N ILE A 104 1.50 -11.58 10.53
CA ILE A 104 2.90 -11.94 10.25
C ILE A 104 3.77 -12.01 11.51
N GLY A 105 3.24 -11.58 12.66
CA GLY A 105 3.90 -11.65 13.95
C GLY A 105 5.02 -10.63 14.16
N ASP A 106 5.89 -10.92 15.11
CA ASP A 106 6.92 -10.02 15.61
C ASP A 106 8.30 -10.18 14.95
N ALA A 107 8.39 -11.01 13.90
CA ALA A 107 9.66 -11.29 13.20
C ALA A 107 10.19 -10.06 12.43
N TYR A 108 9.32 -9.11 12.07
CA TYR A 108 9.67 -7.94 11.27
C TYR A 108 9.54 -6.66 12.07
N ASP A 109 10.53 -5.77 11.95
CA ASP A 109 10.53 -4.44 12.57
C ASP A 109 9.63 -3.46 11.81
N ALA A 110 9.57 -3.62 10.49
CA ALA A 110 8.73 -2.83 9.60
C ALA A 110 8.25 -3.64 8.41
N VAL A 111 7.12 -3.22 7.83
CA VAL A 111 6.64 -3.68 6.53
C VAL A 111 6.60 -2.52 5.55
N PHE A 112 6.84 -2.83 4.29
CA PHE A 112 6.71 -1.91 3.17
C PHE A 112 5.52 -2.32 2.32
N ASN A 113 4.44 -1.54 2.37
CA ASN A 113 3.27 -1.75 1.55
C ASN A 113 3.58 -1.33 0.11
N ILE A 114 3.36 -2.24 -0.83
CA ILE A 114 3.57 -2.05 -2.26
C ILE A 114 2.32 -2.53 -3.01
N ASP A 115 1.84 -1.73 -3.94
CA ASP A 115 0.64 -2.07 -4.72
C ASP A 115 0.96 -3.14 -5.77
N SER A 116 -0.01 -4.00 -6.11
CA SER A 116 0.14 -5.13 -7.04
C SER A 116 0.61 -4.71 -8.44
N GLU A 117 0.27 -3.49 -8.85
CA GLU A 117 0.64 -2.90 -10.14
C GLU A 117 2.06 -2.27 -10.16
N SER A 118 2.87 -2.56 -9.14
CA SER A 118 4.25 -2.10 -9.05
C SER A 118 5.21 -3.09 -9.73
N VAL A 119 6.34 -2.57 -10.21
CA VAL A 119 7.42 -3.37 -10.78
C VAL A 119 8.78 -2.79 -10.42
N PHE A 120 9.70 -3.64 -9.95
CA PHE A 120 11.10 -3.25 -9.76
C PHE A 120 11.83 -3.27 -11.11
N LEU A 121 12.70 -2.27 -11.33
CA LEU A 121 13.46 -2.09 -12.56
C LEU A 121 14.97 -2.31 -12.40
N LYS A 122 15.45 -2.28 -11.15
CA LYS A 122 16.83 -2.53 -10.77
C LYS A 122 16.93 -3.04 -9.34
N PRO A 123 18.10 -3.60 -8.92
CA PRO A 123 18.31 -4.06 -7.55
C PRO A 123 17.95 -3.01 -6.51
N LEU A 124 17.18 -3.43 -5.50
CA LEU A 124 16.76 -2.56 -4.41
C LEU A 124 17.94 -2.22 -3.50
N ASP A 125 18.33 -0.96 -3.47
CA ASP A 125 19.25 -0.45 -2.45
C ASP A 125 18.50 -0.24 -1.14
N ILE A 126 18.84 -1.04 -0.13
CA ILE A 126 18.21 -0.96 1.20
C ILE A 126 18.39 0.40 1.87
N ASN A 127 19.42 1.16 1.54
CA ASN A 127 19.65 2.50 2.10
C ASN A 127 18.56 3.50 1.69
N LEU A 128 17.81 3.23 0.64
CA LEU A 128 16.63 4.01 0.25
C LEU A 128 15.45 3.79 1.22
N LEU A 129 15.41 2.65 1.88
CA LEU A 129 14.36 2.26 2.84
C LEU A 129 14.78 2.43 4.28
N ILE A 130 16.07 2.24 4.59
CA ILE A 130 16.63 2.31 5.95
C ILE A 130 17.89 3.15 5.92
N ASN A 131 17.93 4.21 6.72
CA ASN A 131 19.11 5.07 6.84
C ASN A 131 19.32 5.47 8.31
N GLY A 132 20.56 5.32 8.82
CA GLY A 132 20.91 5.66 10.18
C GLY A 132 20.05 4.96 11.25
N GLY A 133 19.63 3.71 10.99
CA GLY A 133 18.76 2.97 11.91
C GLY A 133 17.31 3.45 11.95
N LYS A 134 16.88 4.23 10.97
CA LYS A 134 15.51 4.73 10.82
C LYS A 134 14.93 4.28 9.50
N PHE A 135 13.61 4.12 9.45
CA PHE A 135 12.86 3.74 8.25
C PHE A 135 12.40 4.97 7.47
N ARG A 136 12.34 4.83 6.16
CA ARG A 136 11.80 5.84 5.25
C ARG A 136 10.36 6.20 5.61
N LEU A 137 10.06 7.52 5.66
CA LEU A 137 8.70 8.06 5.64
C LEU A 137 8.66 9.15 4.58
N PHE A 138 7.92 8.88 3.51
CA PHE A 138 7.71 9.88 2.47
C PHE A 138 6.87 11.03 3.03
N ARG A 139 7.28 12.27 2.75
CA ARG A 139 6.53 13.47 3.07
C ARG A 139 6.83 14.56 2.05
N ASN A 140 5.80 14.99 1.35
CA ASN A 140 5.88 16.14 0.45
C ASN A 140 4.85 17.20 0.84
N GLU A 141 5.13 18.49 0.58
CA GLU A 141 4.15 19.53 0.78
C GLU A 141 3.02 19.38 -0.25
N ASN A 142 1.79 19.48 0.22
CA ASN A 142 0.63 19.58 -0.67
C ASN A 142 0.62 20.99 -1.25
N THR A 143 0.90 21.13 -2.54
CA THR A 143 0.82 22.41 -3.26
C THR A 143 -0.62 22.79 -3.57
N GLU A 144 -1.49 21.78 -3.75
CA GLU A 144 -2.94 21.90 -3.93
C GLU A 144 -3.63 20.80 -3.15
N LEU A 145 -4.60 21.15 -2.31
CA LEU A 145 -5.46 20.17 -1.64
C LEU A 145 -6.48 19.67 -2.65
N GLU A 146 -6.21 18.50 -3.24
CA GLU A 146 -7.26 17.77 -3.92
C GLU A 146 -8.41 17.50 -2.94
N VAL A 147 -9.65 17.59 -3.42
CA VAL A 147 -10.87 17.38 -2.60
C VAL A 147 -10.84 16.04 -1.86
N ALA A 148 -10.28 14.99 -2.48
CA ALA A 148 -10.10 13.67 -1.86
C ALA A 148 -9.16 13.70 -0.64
N HIS A 149 -8.09 14.48 -0.71
CA HIS A 149 -7.13 14.61 0.39
C HIS A 149 -7.72 15.36 1.58
N ALA A 150 -8.56 16.36 1.35
CA ALA A 150 -9.27 17.08 2.41
C ALA A 150 -10.21 16.15 3.21
N ASP A 151 -10.86 15.20 2.54
CA ASP A 151 -11.71 14.20 3.22
C ASP A 151 -10.89 13.26 4.11
N TYR A 152 -9.71 12.82 3.65
CA TYR A 152 -8.82 12.00 4.47
C TYR A 152 -8.37 12.74 5.72
N CYS A 153 -8.00 14.00 5.58
CA CYS A 153 -7.56 14.82 6.69
C CYS A 153 -8.66 15.08 7.73
N ARG A 154 -9.89 15.36 7.31
CA ARG A 154 -11.05 15.50 8.23
C ARG A 154 -11.31 14.20 9.02
N SER A 155 -11.15 13.04 8.39
CA SER A 155 -11.30 11.75 9.06
C SER A 155 -10.25 11.51 10.12
N ILE A 156 -9.01 11.95 9.90
CA ILE A 156 -7.90 11.78 10.86
C ILE A 156 -8.21 12.47 12.19
N ASP A 157 -8.67 13.72 12.15
CA ASP A 157 -9.03 14.45 13.37
C ASP A 157 -10.06 13.69 14.20
N SER A 158 -11.14 13.26 13.57
CA SER A 158 -12.20 12.53 14.27
C SER A 158 -11.77 11.13 14.75
N ILE A 159 -10.79 10.47 14.10
CA ILE A 159 -10.25 9.18 14.54
C ILE A 159 -9.46 9.33 15.83
N PHE A 160 -8.71 10.42 15.99
CA PHE A 160 -7.92 10.71 17.19
C PHE A 160 -8.61 11.66 18.19
N GLY A 161 -9.93 11.92 18.02
CA GLY A 161 -10.73 12.74 18.95
C GLY A 161 -10.19 14.17 19.11
N GLY A 162 -9.71 14.79 18.05
CA GLY A 162 -9.19 16.15 18.07
C GLY A 162 -7.83 16.33 18.77
N THR A 163 -7.10 15.26 19.03
CA THR A 163 -5.83 15.31 19.78
C THR A 163 -4.60 15.60 18.93
N LEU A 164 -4.72 15.60 17.60
CA LEU A 164 -3.64 15.98 16.69
C LEU A 164 -3.72 17.48 16.32
N PRO A 165 -2.57 18.15 16.12
CA PRO A 165 -2.55 19.55 15.74
C PRO A 165 -3.04 19.73 14.28
N MET A 166 -4.30 20.08 14.10
CA MET A 166 -5.00 20.16 12.81
C MET A 166 -4.33 21.08 11.78
N GLY A 167 -3.68 22.15 12.21
CA GLY A 167 -2.95 23.04 11.29
C GLY A 167 -1.81 22.37 10.51
N GLN A 168 -1.38 21.18 10.93
CA GLN A 168 -0.33 20.41 10.27
C GLN A 168 -0.89 19.20 9.47
N VAL A 169 -2.09 18.72 9.80
CA VAL A 169 -2.67 17.49 9.23
C VAL A 169 -2.91 17.64 7.71
N ASN A 170 -3.32 18.81 7.26
CA ASN A 170 -3.65 19.06 5.85
C ASN A 170 -2.43 19.44 4.98
N LYS A 171 -1.27 19.68 5.61
CA LYS A 171 -0.14 20.32 4.95
C LYS A 171 0.66 19.36 4.06
N TYR A 172 0.65 18.08 4.39
CA TYR A 172 1.57 17.13 3.77
C TYR A 172 0.88 15.90 3.17
N ASN A 173 1.42 15.44 2.04
CA ASN A 173 1.13 14.16 1.42
C ASN A 173 2.15 13.11 1.89
N TYR A 174 1.65 11.90 2.22
CA TYR A 174 2.45 10.76 2.67
C TYR A 174 2.35 9.55 1.71
N MET A 175 1.76 9.74 0.54
CA MET A 175 1.52 8.67 -0.43
C MET A 175 2.67 8.60 -1.43
N ASP A 176 3.52 7.60 -1.28
CA ASP A 176 4.55 7.21 -2.26
C ASP A 176 4.97 5.76 -2.00
N MET A 177 5.04 4.96 -3.04
CA MET A 177 5.40 3.55 -2.92
C MET A 177 6.92 3.35 -2.81
N PRO A 178 7.34 2.33 -2.06
CA PRO A 178 6.57 1.57 -1.07
C PRO A 178 6.37 2.37 0.24
N VAL A 179 5.20 2.21 0.86
CA VAL A 179 4.86 2.91 2.12
C VAL A 179 5.30 2.09 3.31
N CYS A 180 6.09 2.68 4.19
CA CYS A 180 6.61 2.02 5.38
C CYS A 180 5.65 2.10 6.57
N PHE A 181 5.40 0.96 7.23
CA PHE A 181 4.76 0.86 8.54
C PHE A 181 5.71 0.19 9.53
N VAL A 182 6.15 0.95 10.54
CA VAL A 182 6.99 0.43 11.63
C VAL A 182 6.11 -0.22 12.69
N ARG A 183 6.41 -1.47 13.05
CA ARG A 183 5.61 -2.29 13.97
C ARG A 183 5.26 -1.59 15.29
N THR A 184 6.26 -1.03 15.97
CA THR A 184 6.05 -0.35 17.25
C THR A 184 5.17 0.89 17.13
N ASN A 185 5.31 1.65 16.02
CA ASN A 185 4.53 2.85 15.76
C ASN A 185 3.08 2.48 15.41
N ILE A 186 2.88 1.46 14.58
CA ILE A 186 1.53 0.94 14.25
C ILE A 186 0.83 0.44 15.52
N LYS A 187 1.47 -0.45 16.30
CA LYS A 187 0.85 -0.98 17.52
C LYS A 187 0.45 0.15 18.47
N GLN A 188 1.29 1.17 18.66
CA GLN A 188 0.95 2.32 19.49
C GLN A 188 -0.20 3.14 18.91
N MET A 189 -0.19 3.40 17.59
CA MET A 189 -1.26 4.12 16.90
C MET A 189 -2.62 3.41 17.05
N LEU A 190 -2.67 2.09 16.87
CA LEU A 190 -3.90 1.30 16.98
C LEU A 190 -4.45 1.30 18.43
N VAL A 191 -3.57 1.27 19.42
CA VAL A 191 -3.96 1.44 20.84
C VAL A 191 -4.57 2.83 21.07
N ASP A 192 -3.96 3.89 20.53
CA ASP A 192 -4.48 5.25 20.69
C ASP A 192 -5.82 5.42 19.97
N ILE A 193 -6.00 4.89 18.77
CA ILE A 193 -7.28 4.85 18.05
C ILE A 193 -8.35 4.14 18.90
N SER A 194 -8.01 3.00 19.51
CA SER A 194 -8.93 2.24 20.35
C SER A 194 -9.45 3.06 21.54
N LYS A 195 -8.65 3.94 22.15
CA LYS A 195 -9.05 4.79 23.26
C LYS A 195 -10.20 5.75 22.93
N HIS A 196 -10.25 6.20 21.67
CA HIS A 196 -11.27 7.11 21.15
C HIS A 196 -12.48 6.40 20.54
N SER A 197 -12.49 5.06 20.54
CA SER A 197 -13.60 4.24 20.05
C SER A 197 -14.57 3.87 21.18
N ILE A 198 -15.88 3.93 20.91
CA ILE A 198 -16.93 3.48 21.84
C ILE A 198 -16.69 2.02 22.24
N PHE A 199 -16.29 1.17 21.30
CA PHE A 199 -16.05 -0.27 21.53
C PHE A 199 -14.63 -0.58 22.03
N LYS A 200 -13.78 0.42 22.26
CA LYS A 200 -12.35 0.24 22.59
C LYS A 200 -11.63 -0.72 21.61
N ASN A 201 -12.04 -0.67 20.36
CA ASN A 201 -11.56 -1.51 19.27
C ASN A 201 -11.19 -0.64 18.04
N TRP A 202 -9.95 -0.73 17.60
CA TRP A 202 -9.44 0.08 16.50
C TRP A 202 -10.08 -0.28 15.15
N ILE A 203 -10.38 -1.57 14.90
CA ILE A 203 -11.03 -2.01 13.67
C ILE A 203 -12.41 -1.38 13.56
N LEU A 204 -13.21 -1.43 14.63
CA LEU A 204 -14.54 -0.83 14.67
C LEU A 204 -14.48 0.70 14.60
N ALA A 205 -13.44 1.32 15.17
CA ALA A 205 -13.22 2.76 15.04
C ALA A 205 -13.05 3.18 13.57
N LEU A 206 -12.26 2.42 12.82
CA LEU A 206 -11.99 2.68 11.40
C LEU A 206 -13.14 2.21 10.48
N ALA A 207 -13.75 1.07 10.77
CA ALA A 207 -14.90 0.54 10.02
C ALA A 207 -16.12 1.49 10.02
N ASN A 208 -16.24 2.32 11.06
CA ASN A 208 -17.28 3.34 11.17
C ASN A 208 -16.90 4.68 10.49
N ARG A 209 -15.97 4.65 9.52
CA ARG A 209 -15.58 5.82 8.71
C ARG A 209 -15.94 5.61 7.25
N TYR A 210 -16.51 6.62 6.63
CA TYR A 210 -16.83 6.59 5.20
C TYR A 210 -15.58 6.66 4.33
N ARG A 211 -14.53 7.34 4.81
CA ARG A 211 -13.30 7.60 4.07
C ARG A 211 -12.14 7.88 5.00
N PHE A 212 -11.02 7.20 4.82
CA PHE A 212 -9.71 7.56 5.38
C PHE A 212 -8.63 6.90 4.51
N SER A 213 -7.42 7.40 4.57
CA SER A 213 -6.24 6.75 3.99
C SER A 213 -5.31 6.32 5.12
N GLU A 214 -4.88 5.07 5.12
CA GLU A 214 -3.92 4.51 6.07
C GLU A 214 -2.59 5.27 6.01
N ASN A 215 -2.17 5.71 4.83
CA ASN A 215 -0.92 6.43 4.63
C ASN A 215 -0.96 7.82 5.29
N TYR A 216 -2.06 8.57 5.08
CA TYR A 216 -2.27 9.86 5.75
C TYR A 216 -2.44 9.69 7.25
N LEU A 217 -3.18 8.66 7.69
CA LEU A 217 -3.39 8.37 9.10
C LEU A 217 -2.07 8.09 9.80
N TYR A 218 -1.28 7.16 9.25
CA TYR A 218 0.01 6.77 9.80
C TYR A 218 1.04 7.89 9.73
N GLY A 219 1.18 8.55 8.58
CA GLY A 219 2.14 9.64 8.39
C GLY A 219 1.90 10.80 9.36
N ASN A 220 0.65 11.25 9.47
CA ASN A 220 0.28 12.30 10.43
C ASN A 220 0.52 11.88 11.88
N TYR A 221 0.20 10.63 12.24
CA TYR A 221 0.48 10.12 13.58
C TYR A 221 1.97 10.11 13.89
N CYS A 222 2.79 9.59 12.97
CA CYS A 222 4.24 9.54 13.15
C CYS A 222 4.87 10.92 13.28
N VAL A 223 4.45 11.87 12.46
CA VAL A 223 5.02 13.23 12.49
C VAL A 223 4.51 14.03 13.69
N ASN A 224 3.21 14.08 13.90
CA ASN A 224 2.60 15.01 14.86
C ASN A 224 2.52 14.45 16.29
N LYS A 225 2.47 13.11 16.46
CA LYS A 225 2.37 12.47 17.78
C LYS A 225 3.69 11.84 18.23
N LEU A 226 4.43 11.21 17.30
CA LEU A 226 5.67 10.48 17.62
C LEU A 226 6.94 11.26 17.28
N CYS A 227 6.85 12.52 16.82
CA CYS A 227 8.00 13.35 16.43
C CYS A 227 8.99 12.59 15.52
N CYS A 228 8.48 11.90 14.52
CA CYS A 228 9.23 11.07 13.57
C CYS A 228 10.07 9.95 14.22
N ARG A 229 9.69 9.47 15.42
CA ARG A 229 10.37 8.34 16.05
C ARG A 229 10.39 7.15 15.08
N ASN A 230 11.58 6.54 14.91
CA ASN A 230 11.89 5.45 14.00
C ASN A 230 11.85 5.82 12.50
N HIS A 231 11.63 7.08 12.12
CA HIS A 231 11.57 7.50 10.74
C HIS A 231 12.60 8.58 10.39
N PHE A 232 13.11 8.51 9.16
CA PHE A 232 13.68 9.68 8.48
C PHE A 232 12.70 10.16 7.41
N LEU A 233 12.57 11.47 7.28
CA LEU A 233 11.68 12.08 6.30
C LEU A 233 12.41 12.28 4.98
N THR A 234 11.68 12.04 3.89
CA THR A 234 12.17 12.28 2.54
C THR A 234 11.03 12.67 1.61
N ASN A 235 11.30 13.52 0.64
CA ASN A 235 10.41 13.84 -0.47
C ASN A 235 10.81 13.16 -1.78
N LYS A 236 11.90 12.36 -1.76
CA LYS A 236 12.36 11.62 -2.93
C LYS A 236 11.42 10.45 -3.22
N LYS A 237 10.82 10.44 -4.40
CA LYS A 237 10.08 9.29 -4.93
C LYS A 237 11.05 8.22 -5.40
N ILE A 238 10.77 6.96 -5.06
CA ILE A 238 11.59 5.81 -5.47
C ILE A 238 10.82 4.82 -6.34
N MET A 239 9.48 4.97 -6.42
CA MET A 239 8.61 4.25 -7.35
C MET A 239 7.56 5.21 -7.90
N PRO A 240 7.90 6.08 -8.87
CA PRO A 240 6.95 7.02 -9.46
C PRO A 240 5.79 6.28 -10.14
N VAL A 241 4.63 6.94 -10.16
CA VAL A 241 3.43 6.43 -10.81
C VAL A 241 3.50 6.79 -12.30
N LEU A 242 3.31 5.79 -13.16
CA LEU A 242 3.13 5.92 -14.60
C LEU A 242 1.72 5.47 -14.96
N GLN A 243 1.06 6.15 -15.89
CA GLN A 243 -0.29 5.79 -16.33
C GLN A 243 -0.18 4.66 -17.36
N ALA A 244 -0.59 3.44 -17.01
CA ALA A 244 -0.45 2.25 -17.84
C ALA A 244 -1.19 2.33 -19.18
N ASP A 245 -2.30 3.07 -19.22
CA ASP A 245 -3.12 3.32 -20.41
C ASP A 245 -2.53 4.36 -21.39
N SER A 246 -1.40 4.97 -21.04
CA SER A 246 -0.66 5.89 -21.92
C SER A 246 0.35 5.20 -22.83
N TYR A 247 0.56 3.88 -22.67
CA TYR A 247 1.59 3.15 -23.41
C TYR A 247 0.96 2.13 -24.37
N CYS A 248 1.50 2.08 -25.60
CA CYS A 248 1.09 1.12 -26.60
C CYS A 248 2.19 0.08 -26.89
N THR A 249 3.45 0.43 -26.69
CA THR A 249 4.61 -0.43 -27.01
C THR A 249 5.59 -0.55 -25.85
N ALA A 250 6.45 -1.57 -25.92
CA ALA A 250 7.55 -1.74 -24.97
C ALA A 250 8.60 -0.62 -25.06
N GLU A 251 8.80 -0.07 -26.26
CA GLU A 251 9.75 1.02 -26.52
C GLU A 251 9.30 2.32 -25.84
N ASP A 252 8.00 2.66 -25.90
CA ASP A 252 7.45 3.83 -25.23
C ASP A 252 7.67 3.72 -23.72
N LEU A 253 7.37 2.53 -23.17
CA LEU A 253 7.52 2.26 -21.74
C LEU A 253 8.99 2.26 -21.29
N TYR A 254 9.90 1.76 -22.15
CA TYR A 254 11.33 1.75 -21.89
C TYR A 254 11.87 3.17 -21.66
N VAL A 255 11.45 4.15 -22.46
CA VAL A 255 11.89 5.55 -22.32
C VAL A 255 11.55 6.10 -20.93
N ASP A 256 10.33 5.88 -20.46
CA ASP A 256 9.91 6.36 -19.14
C ASP A 256 10.53 5.54 -18.00
N PHE A 257 10.78 4.25 -18.20
CA PHE A 257 11.53 3.43 -17.25
C PHE A 257 12.97 3.91 -17.11
N GLN A 258 13.65 4.21 -18.23
CA GLN A 258 15.02 4.74 -18.22
C GLN A 258 15.04 6.09 -17.49
N LYS A 259 14.12 6.99 -17.80
CA LYS A 259 13.99 8.28 -17.12
C LYS A 259 13.79 8.11 -15.61
N ALA A 260 12.89 7.21 -15.19
CA ALA A 260 12.67 6.94 -13.77
C ALA A 260 13.96 6.45 -13.07
N ILE A 261 14.72 5.55 -13.72
CA ILE A 261 16.00 5.06 -13.21
C ILE A 261 17.04 6.20 -13.10
N ASP A 262 17.12 7.08 -14.06
CA ASP A 262 18.06 8.21 -14.09
C ASP A 262 17.72 9.23 -12.98
N GLU A 263 16.43 9.39 -12.65
CA GLU A 263 15.95 10.18 -11.52
C GLU A 263 16.16 9.47 -10.17
N GLY A 264 16.67 8.24 -10.17
CA GLY A 264 17.03 7.46 -8.98
C GLY A 264 15.92 6.56 -8.44
N ALA A 265 14.87 6.29 -9.24
CA ALA A 265 13.86 5.30 -8.89
C ALA A 265 14.44 3.87 -8.92
N VAL A 266 13.87 2.97 -8.14
CA VAL A 266 14.18 1.52 -8.14
C VAL A 266 13.11 0.70 -8.84
N GLY A 267 11.97 1.31 -9.10
CA GLY A 267 10.82 0.70 -9.75
C GLY A 267 9.79 1.76 -10.10
N VAL A 268 8.65 1.33 -10.59
CA VAL A 268 7.50 2.17 -10.94
C VAL A 268 6.19 1.52 -10.50
N VAL A 269 5.13 2.32 -10.41
CA VAL A 269 3.75 1.85 -10.26
C VAL A 269 3.04 2.10 -11.58
N LEU A 270 2.53 1.05 -12.23
CA LEU A 270 1.81 1.11 -13.51
C LEU A 270 0.31 1.25 -13.25
N GLN A 271 -0.11 2.46 -12.90
CA GLN A 271 -1.49 2.72 -12.52
C GLN A 271 -2.44 2.72 -13.72
N LYS A 272 -3.57 2.02 -13.60
CA LYS A 272 -4.66 2.03 -14.58
C LYS A 272 -5.65 3.14 -14.24
N SER A 273 -5.80 4.15 -15.11
CA SER A 273 -6.71 5.29 -14.87
C SER A 273 -8.17 4.89 -14.88
N ASN A 274 -8.54 3.94 -15.74
CA ASN A 274 -9.89 3.43 -15.88
C ASN A 274 -9.88 1.90 -15.84
N ARG A 275 -10.35 1.31 -14.74
CA ARG A 275 -10.57 -0.15 -14.62
C ARG A 275 -11.82 -0.60 -15.40
N LYS A 276 -12.07 -0.03 -16.59
CA LYS A 276 -13.11 -0.50 -17.50
C LYS A 276 -12.61 -1.74 -18.22
N GLU A 277 -13.43 -2.78 -18.24
CA GLU A 277 -13.13 -4.14 -18.68
C GLU A 277 -12.69 -4.30 -20.15
N ASN A 278 -12.61 -3.24 -20.96
CA ASN A 278 -12.40 -3.30 -22.41
C ASN A 278 -11.34 -2.31 -22.96
N LEU A 279 -10.40 -1.85 -22.15
CA LEU A 279 -9.26 -1.08 -22.66
C LEU A 279 -8.04 -2.00 -22.75
N ASP A 280 -7.40 -2.02 -23.92
CA ASP A 280 -6.09 -2.67 -24.11
C ASP A 280 -5.05 -1.89 -23.30
N TYR A 281 -4.81 -2.37 -22.09
CA TYR A 281 -3.67 -1.90 -21.29
C TYR A 281 -2.40 -2.58 -21.76
N ILE A 282 -1.27 -1.89 -21.58
CA ILE A 282 0.01 -2.53 -21.83
C ILE A 282 0.10 -3.83 -21.02
N GLY A 283 0.36 -4.94 -21.72
CA GLY A 283 0.36 -6.27 -21.13
C GLY A 283 1.66 -6.55 -20.37
N SER A 284 1.66 -7.60 -19.58
CA SER A 284 2.87 -8.05 -18.86
C SER A 284 4.03 -8.41 -19.80
N GLY A 285 3.73 -8.80 -21.05
CA GLY A 285 4.74 -9.10 -22.07
C GLY A 285 5.55 -7.88 -22.47
N GLU A 286 4.89 -6.77 -22.75
CA GLU A 286 5.49 -5.50 -23.11
C GLU A 286 6.28 -4.89 -21.95
N VAL A 287 5.76 -5.01 -20.72
CA VAL A 287 6.50 -4.57 -19.52
C VAL A 287 7.81 -5.35 -19.37
N TRP A 288 7.79 -6.69 -19.57
CA TRP A 288 9.00 -7.49 -19.52
C TRP A 288 9.94 -7.21 -20.69
N ALA A 289 9.43 -6.92 -21.88
CA ALA A 289 10.26 -6.50 -23.02
C ALA A 289 10.97 -5.18 -22.71
N ALA A 290 10.27 -4.19 -22.14
CA ALA A 290 10.87 -2.91 -21.73
C ALA A 290 11.95 -3.12 -20.65
N ILE A 291 11.72 -3.98 -19.64
CA ILE A 291 12.73 -4.32 -18.62
C ILE A 291 13.95 -5.00 -19.25
N LYS A 292 13.76 -5.87 -20.24
CA LYS A 292 14.85 -6.52 -20.96
C LYS A 292 15.70 -5.49 -21.72
N LEU A 293 15.07 -4.54 -22.42
CA LEU A 293 15.77 -3.45 -23.10
C LEU A 293 16.63 -2.63 -22.13
N LEU A 294 16.17 -2.40 -20.89
CA LEU A 294 16.97 -1.72 -19.86
C LEU A 294 18.24 -2.48 -19.46
N ASN A 295 18.21 -3.82 -19.51
CA ASN A 295 19.35 -4.64 -19.11
C ASN A 295 20.32 -4.92 -20.28
N ASP A 296 19.81 -4.97 -21.50
CA ASP A 296 20.62 -5.22 -22.70
C ASP A 296 21.43 -3.97 -23.13
N ASN A 297 21.03 -2.77 -22.68
CA ASN A 297 21.70 -1.50 -22.98
C ASN A 297 22.67 -1.02 -21.88
N LYS A 298 22.94 -1.85 -20.88
CA LYS A 298 23.96 -1.64 -19.83
C LYS A 298 25.23 -2.40 -20.13
#